data_2a5edc0db7a958987a9956ac95a6aa0f
#
_entry.id   2a5edc0db7a958987a9956ac95a6aa0f
#
_cell.length_a   1.000
_cell.length_b   1.000
_cell.length_c   1.000
_cell.angle_alpha   90.00
_cell.angle_beta   90.00
_cell.angle_gamma   90.00
#
_symmetry.space_group_name_H-M   'P 1'
#
loop_
_entity.id
_entity.type
_entity.pdbx_description
1 polymer ?
#
loop_
_entity_poly.entity_id
_entity_poly.type
_entity_poly.pdbx_seq_one_letter_code
_entity_poly.pdbx_strand_id
1 'polypeptide(L)'
;MYTKGYRHSYLRDVLSRVNTIAAVGVSLNDVRPSYYVGRFMHLRGYKVIPVNPAYAGKKAFDQKVRASLSEIPKSVGNIDMVDIFRRSREAGKVVDEALEVLGDRGLKVIWMQIGVINKAAAKRAEARGVEVLMDVCPKMEYQRLHGELSWSGINSGVVTSKLGPLPQRARTS
;
A
#
# COMPACT_ATOMS: atom_id res chain seq x y z
N MET A 1 0.16 -15.98 -14.20
CA MET A 1 0.69 -15.17 -13.12
C MET A 1 -0.28 -15.18 -11.95
N TYR A 2 0.17 -15.59 -10.81
CA TYR A 2 -0.67 -16.02 -9.71
C TYR A 2 -1.15 -14.81 -8.88
N THR A 3 -2.44 -14.58 -8.87
CA THR A 3 -3.08 -13.50 -8.09
C THR A 3 -3.62 -13.99 -6.74
N LYS A 4 -3.14 -15.13 -6.25
CA LYS A 4 -3.52 -15.77 -4.98
C LYS A 4 -5.03 -15.81 -4.70
N GLY A 5 -5.83 -16.00 -5.76
CA GLY A 5 -7.28 -16.16 -5.67
C GLY A 5 -8.09 -14.87 -5.69
N TYR A 6 -7.47 -13.68 -5.72
CA TYR A 6 -8.20 -12.43 -5.90
C TYR A 6 -8.59 -12.21 -7.36
N ARG A 7 -9.85 -11.83 -7.60
CA ARG A 7 -10.32 -11.50 -8.95
C ARG A 7 -9.69 -10.20 -9.45
N HIS A 8 -9.33 -10.15 -10.72
CA HIS A 8 -8.75 -8.94 -11.35
C HIS A 8 -9.65 -7.70 -11.21
N SER A 9 -10.96 -7.88 -11.38
CA SER A 9 -11.95 -6.81 -11.22
C SER A 9 -11.96 -6.26 -9.79
N TYR A 10 -11.85 -7.12 -8.80
CA TYR A 10 -11.78 -6.72 -7.40
C TYR A 10 -10.51 -5.93 -7.09
N LEU A 11 -9.35 -6.42 -7.51
CA LEU A 11 -8.08 -5.70 -7.30
C LEU A 11 -8.07 -4.34 -8.00
N ARG A 12 -8.62 -4.28 -9.21
CA ARG A 12 -8.75 -3.02 -9.95
C ARG A 12 -9.67 -2.04 -9.23
N ASP A 13 -10.80 -2.50 -8.73
CA ASP A 13 -11.73 -1.70 -7.94
C ASP A 13 -11.05 -1.14 -6.69
N VAL A 14 -10.39 -1.98 -5.89
CA VAL A 14 -9.66 -1.54 -4.70
C VAL A 14 -8.64 -0.46 -5.04
N LEU A 15 -7.79 -0.68 -6.03
CA LEU A 15 -6.75 0.27 -6.42
C LEU A 15 -7.31 1.57 -7.01
N SER A 16 -8.51 1.53 -7.60
CA SER A 16 -9.14 2.72 -8.18
C SER A 16 -9.77 3.66 -7.13
N ARG A 17 -10.31 3.10 -6.06
CA ARG A 17 -11.02 3.88 -5.01
C ARG A 17 -10.15 4.31 -3.84
N VAL A 18 -8.92 3.81 -3.74
CA VAL A 18 -7.93 4.24 -2.75
C VAL A 18 -7.20 5.49 -3.25
N ASN A 19 -7.02 6.48 -2.39
CA ASN A 19 -6.25 7.70 -2.69
C ASN A 19 -5.09 7.91 -1.74
N THR A 20 -5.29 7.72 -0.45
CA THR A 20 -4.26 7.90 0.59
C THR A 20 -3.91 6.56 1.23
N ILE A 21 -2.63 6.25 1.26
CA ILE A 21 -2.08 5.00 1.76
C ILE A 21 -1.14 5.32 2.93
N ALA A 22 -1.38 4.72 4.09
CA ALA A 22 -0.38 4.68 5.17
C ALA A 22 0.48 3.41 4.99
N ALA A 23 1.75 3.59 4.69
CA ALA A 23 2.70 2.50 4.45
C ALA A 23 3.50 2.23 5.73
N VAL A 24 3.20 1.14 6.41
CA VAL A 24 3.79 0.79 7.71
C VAL A 24 4.99 -0.14 7.55
N GLY A 25 6.12 0.27 8.09
CA GLY A 25 7.38 -0.47 7.99
C GLY A 25 8.26 -0.03 6.83
N VAL A 26 8.04 1.16 6.29
CA VAL A 26 8.86 1.71 5.20
C VAL A 26 10.29 1.91 5.65
N SER A 27 11.25 1.34 4.90
CA SER A 27 12.67 1.65 4.99
C SER A 27 12.99 2.86 4.12
N LEU A 28 13.98 3.67 4.50
CA LEU A 28 14.51 4.71 3.63
C LEU A 28 15.66 4.21 2.73
N ASN A 29 16.00 2.94 2.82
CA ASN A 29 16.91 2.30 1.89
C ASN A 29 16.17 1.98 0.58
N ASP A 30 16.59 2.57 -0.51
CA ASP A 30 15.93 2.51 -1.83
C ASP A 30 15.91 1.11 -2.46
N VAL A 31 16.79 0.21 -2.03
CA VAL A 31 16.79 -1.19 -2.49
C VAL A 31 15.77 -2.07 -1.73
N ARG A 32 15.17 -1.55 -0.68
CA ARG A 32 14.17 -2.30 0.09
C ARG A 32 12.80 -2.25 -0.58
N PRO A 33 12.05 -3.39 -0.61
CA PRO A 33 10.70 -3.44 -1.20
C PRO A 33 9.76 -2.37 -0.65
N SER A 34 9.79 -2.12 0.64
CA SER A 34 8.93 -1.11 1.26
C SER A 34 9.18 0.31 0.73
N TYR A 35 10.41 0.63 0.34
CA TYR A 35 10.72 1.90 -0.27
C TYR A 35 10.29 1.97 -1.72
N TYR A 36 10.73 1.04 -2.58
CA TYR A 36 10.42 1.14 -4.00
C TYR A 36 8.94 0.89 -4.33
N VAL A 37 8.23 0.10 -3.52
CA VAL A 37 6.78 -0.03 -3.65
C VAL A 37 6.08 1.28 -3.27
N GLY A 38 6.42 1.87 -2.13
CA GLY A 38 5.87 3.16 -1.70
C GLY A 38 6.15 4.27 -2.71
N ARG A 39 7.38 4.34 -3.21
CA ARG A 39 7.76 5.30 -4.25
C ARG A 39 6.96 5.09 -5.54
N PHE A 40 6.81 3.85 -5.98
CA PHE A 40 6.01 3.54 -7.16
C PHE A 40 4.56 4.02 -7.00
N MET A 41 3.91 3.71 -5.88
CA MET A 41 2.53 4.14 -5.62
C MET A 41 2.44 5.67 -5.58
N HIS A 42 3.39 6.34 -4.94
CA HIS A 42 3.48 7.81 -4.93
C HIS A 42 3.55 8.38 -6.36
N LEU A 43 4.42 7.85 -7.21
CA LEU A 43 4.56 8.29 -8.60
C LEU A 43 3.31 8.01 -9.45
N ARG A 44 2.43 7.11 -9.02
CA ARG A 44 1.13 6.85 -9.67
C ARG A 44 0.00 7.74 -9.14
N GLY A 45 0.32 8.72 -8.30
CA GLY A 45 -0.63 9.72 -7.81
C GLY A 45 -1.33 9.37 -6.51
N TYR A 46 -0.91 8.29 -5.84
CA TYR A 46 -1.37 8.03 -4.47
C TYR A 46 -0.64 8.94 -3.49
N LYS A 47 -1.34 9.40 -2.46
CA LYS A 47 -0.69 10.04 -1.32
C LYS A 47 -0.19 8.95 -0.38
N VAL A 48 1.11 8.77 -0.29
CA VAL A 48 1.73 7.73 0.53
C VAL A 48 2.33 8.36 1.78
N ILE A 49 1.81 7.98 2.94
CA ILE A 49 2.30 8.43 4.25
C ILE A 49 3.22 7.34 4.82
N PRO A 50 4.52 7.56 4.87
CA PRO A 50 5.44 6.57 5.41
C PRO A 50 5.38 6.52 6.93
N VAL A 51 5.30 5.31 7.48
CA VAL A 51 5.23 5.05 8.93
C VAL A 51 6.33 4.07 9.32
N ASN A 52 7.27 4.52 10.13
CA ASN A 52 8.29 3.66 10.73
C ASN A 52 8.99 4.43 11.86
N PRO A 53 8.97 3.93 13.12
CA PRO A 53 9.61 4.62 14.24
C PRO A 53 11.12 4.82 14.04
N ALA A 54 11.81 3.93 13.32
CA ALA A 54 13.25 4.03 13.05
C ALA A 54 13.62 5.25 12.19
N TYR A 55 12.69 5.78 11.42
CA TYR A 55 12.92 6.91 10.50
C TYR A 55 12.03 8.11 10.79
N ALA A 56 11.36 8.14 11.92
CA ALA A 56 10.46 9.23 12.30
C ALA A 56 11.12 10.60 12.16
N GLY A 57 10.40 11.54 11.57
CA GLY A 57 10.87 12.90 11.32
C GLY A 57 11.61 13.09 9.98
N LYS A 58 12.14 12.03 9.37
CA LYS A 58 12.72 12.10 8.02
C LYS A 58 11.62 12.26 6.97
N LYS A 59 12.01 12.43 5.72
CA LYS A 59 11.07 12.60 4.60
C LYS A 59 11.19 11.47 3.58
N ALA A 60 10.05 11.02 3.07
CA ALA A 60 9.93 10.15 1.90
C ALA A 60 8.57 10.40 1.23
N PHE A 61 8.50 10.27 -0.10
CA PHE A 61 7.26 10.41 -0.87
C PHE A 61 6.56 11.77 -0.65
N ASP A 62 7.34 12.85 -0.53
CA ASP A 62 6.88 14.20 -0.18
C ASP A 62 6.14 14.31 1.15
N GLN A 63 6.30 13.32 2.04
CA GLN A 63 5.69 13.27 3.36
C GLN A 63 6.74 13.08 4.45
N LYS A 64 6.42 13.57 5.66
CA LYS A 64 7.20 13.29 6.87
C LYS A 64 6.93 11.85 7.31
N VAL A 65 7.97 11.10 7.61
CA VAL A 65 7.85 9.76 8.20
C VAL A 65 7.30 9.89 9.62
N ARG A 66 6.23 9.16 9.91
CA ARG A 66 5.60 9.10 11.24
C ARG A 66 6.08 7.87 12.00
N ALA A 67 6.14 7.96 13.33
CA ALA A 67 6.55 6.84 14.15
C ALA A 67 5.46 5.75 14.22
N SER A 68 4.19 6.15 14.19
CA SER A 68 3.02 5.27 14.29
C SER A 68 1.84 5.81 13.48
N LEU A 69 0.81 5.01 13.29
CA LEU A 69 -0.43 5.44 12.63
C LEU A 69 -1.14 6.54 13.43
N SER A 70 -1.08 6.47 14.77
CA SER A 70 -1.68 7.48 15.66
C SER A 70 -1.04 8.87 15.53
N GLU A 71 0.20 8.94 15.05
CA GLU A 71 0.90 10.21 14.82
C GLU A 71 0.58 10.88 13.47
N ILE A 72 -0.22 10.25 12.62
CA ILE A 72 -0.64 10.87 11.36
C ILE A 72 -1.62 12.01 11.66
N PRO A 73 -1.27 13.28 11.36
CA PRO A 73 -2.12 14.41 11.69
C PRO A 73 -3.50 14.31 11.04
N LYS A 74 -4.52 14.82 11.71
CA LYS A 74 -5.88 14.90 11.13
C LYS A 74 -5.93 15.77 9.87
N SER A 75 -5.02 16.74 9.75
CA SER A 75 -4.88 17.60 8.56
C SER A 75 -4.53 16.82 7.27
N VAL A 76 -4.01 15.60 7.38
CA VAL A 76 -3.80 14.71 6.23
C VAL A 76 -5.13 14.28 5.59
N GLY A 77 -6.21 14.29 6.36
CA GLY A 77 -7.52 13.85 5.92
C GLY A 77 -7.73 12.35 6.10
N ASN A 78 -8.56 11.79 5.23
CA ASN A 78 -8.88 10.36 5.25
C ASN A 78 -7.68 9.51 4.85
N ILE A 79 -7.56 8.34 5.46
CA ILE A 79 -6.59 7.30 5.12
C ILE A 79 -7.37 6.09 4.61
N ASP A 80 -7.35 5.86 3.33
CA ASP A 80 -8.17 4.82 2.68
C ASP A 80 -7.60 3.41 2.87
N MET A 81 -6.28 3.30 2.89
CA MET A 81 -5.59 2.01 2.94
C MET A 81 -4.39 2.05 3.88
N VAL A 82 -4.18 0.95 4.58
CA VAL A 82 -2.92 0.67 5.30
C VAL A 82 -2.20 -0.47 4.60
N ASP A 83 -1.00 -0.19 4.11
CA ASP A 83 -0.11 -1.16 3.46
C ASP A 83 0.97 -1.61 4.44
N ILE A 84 1.02 -2.92 4.75
CA ILE A 84 1.81 -3.48 5.84
C ILE A 84 3.03 -4.21 5.32
N PHE A 85 4.21 -3.67 5.59
CA PHE A 85 5.53 -4.25 5.30
C PHE A 85 6.18 -4.93 6.53
N ARG A 86 5.42 -5.16 7.58
CA ARG A 86 5.89 -5.85 8.78
C ARG A 86 5.70 -7.37 8.63
N ARG A 87 6.42 -8.14 9.47
CA ARG A 87 6.27 -9.60 9.54
C ARG A 87 4.85 -9.98 9.95
N SER A 88 4.39 -11.17 9.55
CA SER A 88 3.04 -11.66 9.84
C SER A 88 2.65 -11.59 11.32
N ARG A 89 3.61 -11.91 12.23
CA ARG A 89 3.40 -11.82 13.69
C ARG A 89 3.20 -10.40 14.21
N GLU A 90 3.75 -9.41 13.49
CA GLU A 90 3.66 -7.98 13.86
C GLU A 90 2.45 -7.31 13.20
N ALA A 91 1.95 -7.86 12.10
CA ALA A 91 0.84 -7.32 11.35
C ALA A 91 -0.43 -7.18 12.19
N GLY A 92 -0.67 -8.09 13.14
CA GLY A 92 -1.83 -8.02 14.03
C GLY A 92 -1.91 -6.73 14.83
N LYS A 93 -0.78 -6.28 15.38
CA LYS A 93 -0.71 -5.01 16.13
C LYS A 93 -0.96 -3.80 15.23
N VAL A 94 -0.44 -3.83 14.01
CA VAL A 94 -0.67 -2.76 13.01
C VAL A 94 -2.14 -2.69 12.63
N VAL A 95 -2.78 -3.84 12.41
CA VAL A 95 -4.22 -3.91 12.11
C VAL A 95 -5.03 -3.33 13.26
N ASP A 96 -4.74 -3.73 14.50
CA ASP A 96 -5.48 -3.26 15.67
C ASP A 96 -5.33 -1.75 15.86
N GLU A 97 -4.13 -1.19 15.72
CA GLU A 97 -3.90 0.25 15.74
C GLU A 97 -4.66 0.95 14.59
N ALA A 98 -4.60 0.41 13.38
CA ALA A 98 -5.31 0.98 12.24
C ALA A 98 -6.83 1.06 12.47
N LEU A 99 -7.42 -0.01 13.00
CA LEU A 99 -8.84 -0.04 13.31
C LEU A 99 -9.23 0.96 14.39
N GLU A 100 -8.37 1.16 15.39
CA GLU A 100 -8.60 2.09 16.49
C GLU A 100 -8.49 3.55 16.04
N VAL A 101 -7.41 3.90 15.32
CA VAL A 101 -7.09 5.32 15.05
C VAL A 101 -7.54 5.80 13.67
N LEU A 102 -7.78 4.91 12.72
CA LEU A 102 -8.17 5.25 11.35
C LEU A 102 -9.59 4.81 10.98
N GLY A 103 -10.26 4.04 11.81
CA GLY A 103 -11.64 3.58 11.55
C GLY A 103 -12.57 4.75 11.21
N ASP A 104 -12.55 5.80 11.99
CA ASP A 104 -13.35 7.02 11.78
C ASP A 104 -12.72 8.00 10.78
N ARG A 105 -11.60 7.64 10.18
CA ARG A 105 -10.87 8.43 9.17
C ARG A 105 -10.93 7.82 7.77
N GLY A 106 -11.97 7.04 7.50
CA GLY A 106 -12.24 6.52 6.18
C GLY A 106 -11.43 5.27 5.78
N LEU A 107 -10.88 4.54 6.74
CA LEU A 107 -10.16 3.28 6.47
C LEU A 107 -11.10 2.28 5.78
N LYS A 108 -10.71 1.83 4.60
CA LYS A 108 -11.47 0.90 3.76
C LYS A 108 -10.75 -0.43 3.57
N VAL A 109 -9.41 -0.39 3.50
CA VAL A 109 -8.60 -1.52 3.08
C VAL A 109 -7.36 -1.66 3.96
N ILE A 110 -7.08 -2.88 4.37
CA ILE A 110 -5.78 -3.30 4.89
C ILE A 110 -5.13 -4.21 3.85
N TRP A 111 -3.91 -3.88 3.48
CA TRP A 111 -3.15 -4.61 2.48
C TRP A 111 -1.88 -5.17 3.13
N MET A 112 -1.78 -6.48 3.22
CA MET A 112 -0.59 -7.18 3.72
C MET A 112 0.26 -7.61 2.54
N GLN A 113 1.52 -7.20 2.53
CA GLN A 113 2.49 -7.45 1.47
C GLN A 113 2.80 -8.94 1.25
N ILE A 114 3.50 -9.26 0.17
CA ILE A 114 3.96 -10.62 -0.10
C ILE A 114 4.69 -11.20 1.12
N GLY A 115 4.28 -12.40 1.53
CA GLY A 115 4.80 -13.07 2.71
C GLY A 115 4.16 -12.65 4.03
N VAL A 116 3.26 -11.65 4.02
CA VAL A 116 2.56 -11.20 5.22
C VAL A 116 1.15 -11.79 5.25
N ILE A 117 0.92 -12.69 6.18
CA ILE A 117 -0.37 -13.38 6.36
C ILE A 117 -0.73 -13.40 7.84
N ASN A 118 -1.88 -12.83 8.19
CA ASN A 118 -2.42 -12.90 9.54
C ASN A 118 -3.96 -12.99 9.49
N LYS A 119 -4.46 -14.21 9.44
CA LYS A 119 -5.88 -14.50 9.30
C LYS A 119 -6.71 -14.02 10.50
N ALA A 120 -6.15 -14.08 11.70
CA ALA A 120 -6.85 -13.61 12.91
C ALA A 120 -7.05 -12.09 12.87
N ALA A 121 -6.03 -11.34 12.47
CA ALA A 121 -6.14 -9.89 12.28
C ALA A 121 -7.10 -9.54 11.13
N ALA A 122 -7.07 -10.29 10.03
CA ALA A 122 -7.99 -10.10 8.91
C ALA A 122 -9.44 -10.24 9.37
N LYS A 123 -9.78 -11.28 10.12
CA LYS A 123 -11.14 -11.47 10.67
C LYS A 123 -11.60 -10.29 11.53
N ARG A 124 -10.72 -9.72 12.35
CA ARG A 124 -11.04 -8.54 13.17
C ARG A 124 -11.34 -7.31 12.32
N ALA A 125 -10.55 -7.10 11.28
CA ALA A 125 -10.76 -5.99 10.34
C ALA A 125 -12.06 -6.16 9.54
N GLU A 126 -12.29 -7.33 8.99
CA GLU A 126 -13.50 -7.66 8.23
C GLU A 126 -14.77 -7.53 9.06
N ALA A 127 -14.72 -7.93 10.34
CA ALA A 127 -15.83 -7.75 11.29
C ALA A 127 -16.19 -6.27 11.52
N ARG A 128 -15.28 -5.35 11.21
CA ARG A 128 -15.49 -3.89 11.28
C ARG A 128 -15.73 -3.26 9.90
N GLY A 129 -15.97 -4.06 8.88
CA GLY A 129 -16.27 -3.60 7.53
C GLY A 129 -15.05 -3.17 6.72
N VAL A 130 -13.84 -3.50 7.18
CA VAL A 130 -12.59 -3.18 6.48
C VAL A 130 -12.16 -4.39 5.65
N GLU A 131 -11.93 -4.18 4.36
CA GLU A 131 -11.47 -5.24 3.46
C GLU A 131 -10.00 -5.57 3.72
N VAL A 132 -9.64 -6.85 3.59
CA VAL A 132 -8.25 -7.28 3.81
C VAL A 132 -7.73 -8.08 2.62
N LEU A 133 -6.58 -7.66 2.11
CA LEU A 133 -5.79 -8.43 1.15
C LEU A 133 -4.52 -8.90 1.84
N MET A 134 -4.11 -10.13 1.56
CA MET A 134 -2.91 -10.74 2.16
C MET A 134 -2.03 -11.34 1.08
N ASP A 135 -0.71 -11.24 1.29
CA ASP A 135 0.31 -11.92 0.49
C ASP A 135 0.30 -11.50 -0.99
N VAL A 136 0.02 -10.21 -1.23
CA VAL A 136 0.05 -9.58 -2.56
C VAL A 136 0.76 -8.23 -2.50
N CYS A 137 1.32 -7.78 -3.62
CA CYS A 137 2.02 -6.50 -3.72
C CYS A 137 1.19 -5.50 -4.56
N PRO A 138 0.81 -4.33 -4.03
CA PRO A 138 -0.01 -3.37 -4.76
C PRO A 138 0.69 -2.83 -6.00
N LYS A 139 2.01 -2.68 -5.97
CA LYS A 139 2.81 -2.30 -7.15
C LYS A 139 2.68 -3.32 -8.27
N MET A 140 2.90 -4.60 -7.97
CA MET A 140 2.83 -5.67 -8.96
C MET A 140 1.42 -5.80 -9.54
N GLU A 141 0.41 -5.71 -8.69
CA GLU A 141 -0.99 -5.78 -9.13
C GLU A 141 -1.37 -4.56 -9.97
N TYR A 142 -0.94 -3.37 -9.59
CA TYR A 142 -1.14 -2.16 -10.38
C TYR A 142 -0.54 -2.31 -11.78
N GLN A 143 0.73 -2.69 -11.87
CA GLN A 143 1.43 -2.85 -13.15
C GLN A 143 0.74 -3.89 -14.04
N ARG A 144 0.35 -5.01 -13.47
CA ARG A 144 -0.32 -6.09 -14.19
C ARG A 144 -1.70 -5.65 -14.73
N LEU A 145 -2.49 -4.95 -13.90
CA LEU A 145 -3.86 -4.54 -14.23
C LEU A 145 -3.92 -3.38 -15.24
N HIS A 146 -2.88 -2.56 -15.29
CA HIS A 146 -2.79 -1.43 -16.22
C HIS A 146 -1.95 -1.75 -17.48
N GLY A 147 -1.63 -3.02 -17.72
CA GLY A 147 -0.91 -3.45 -18.90
C GLY A 147 0.58 -3.09 -18.95
N GLU A 148 1.12 -2.51 -17.88
CA GLU A 148 2.53 -2.10 -17.83
C GLU A 148 3.50 -3.28 -17.95
N LEU A 149 3.12 -4.44 -17.40
CA LEU A 149 3.91 -5.68 -17.52
C LEU A 149 3.78 -6.33 -18.90
N SER A 150 2.60 -6.25 -19.55
CA SER A 150 2.41 -6.81 -20.88
C SER A 150 3.18 -6.03 -21.95
N TRP A 151 3.40 -4.75 -21.74
CA TRP A 151 4.19 -3.88 -22.61
C TRP A 151 5.70 -4.13 -22.51
N SER A 152 6.19 -4.39 -21.30
CA SER A 152 7.61 -4.62 -21.02
C SER A 152 8.00 -6.10 -21.07
N GLY A 153 7.06 -7.02 -20.88
CA GLY A 153 7.33 -8.43 -20.59
C GLY A 153 7.37 -9.35 -21.80
N ILE A 154 6.88 -8.90 -22.95
CA ILE A 154 6.78 -9.79 -24.12
C ILE A 154 8.16 -10.12 -24.70
N ASN A 155 9.17 -9.28 -24.49
CA ASN A 155 10.47 -9.42 -25.16
C ASN A 155 11.73 -9.46 -24.29
N SER A 156 11.68 -9.22 -23.00
CA SER A 156 12.94 -9.11 -22.24
C SER A 156 12.98 -9.73 -20.86
N GLY A 157 11.85 -10.03 -20.24
CA GLY A 157 11.82 -10.44 -18.82
C GLY A 157 12.41 -9.41 -17.85
N VAL A 158 12.74 -8.21 -18.33
CA VAL A 158 13.35 -7.13 -17.55
C VAL A 158 12.35 -6.01 -17.37
N VAL A 159 11.88 -5.85 -16.16
CA VAL A 159 11.15 -4.63 -15.75
C VAL A 159 12.18 -3.52 -15.58
N THR A 160 12.39 -2.72 -16.61
CA THR A 160 13.30 -1.58 -16.48
C THR A 160 12.60 -0.38 -15.86
N SER A 161 13.27 0.26 -14.91
CA SER A 161 12.87 1.53 -14.32
C SER A 161 12.94 2.73 -15.29
N LYS A 162 13.28 2.50 -16.56
CA LYS A 162 13.51 3.51 -17.60
C LYS A 162 12.32 3.75 -18.52
N LEU A 163 11.17 3.21 -18.26
CA LEU A 163 9.97 3.56 -19.00
C LEU A 163 9.58 5.00 -18.64
N GLY A 164 9.38 5.82 -19.68
CA GLY A 164 9.04 7.23 -19.57
C GLY A 164 7.79 7.51 -18.69
N PRO A 165 7.35 8.75 -18.58
CA PRO A 165 6.29 9.12 -17.69
C PRO A 165 5.03 8.27 -17.96
N LEU A 166 4.74 7.39 -17.04
CA LEU A 166 3.55 6.55 -17.08
C LEU A 166 2.31 7.43 -16.85
N PRO A 167 1.18 7.12 -17.47
CA PRO A 167 -0.02 7.91 -17.30
C PRO A 167 -0.37 8.01 -15.82
N GLN A 168 -0.45 9.23 -15.32
CA GLN A 168 -0.93 9.49 -13.97
C GLN A 168 -2.42 9.14 -13.90
N ARG A 169 -2.87 8.64 -12.75
CA ARG A 169 -4.30 8.51 -12.49
C ARG A 169 -4.98 9.85 -12.75
N ALA A 170 -6.06 9.82 -13.50
CA ALA A 170 -6.97 10.96 -13.52
C ALA A 170 -7.45 11.21 -12.08
N ARG A 171 -7.16 12.39 -11.55
CA ARG A 171 -7.76 12.83 -10.29
C ARG A 171 -9.24 12.95 -10.53
N THR A 172 -10.03 12.07 -9.98
CA THR A 172 -11.46 12.33 -9.85
C THR A 172 -11.62 13.42 -8.80
N SER A 173 -11.98 14.60 -9.26
CA SER A 173 -12.43 15.71 -8.44
C SER A 173 -13.67 15.33 -7.63
#